data_64ce7ff6fe47da71edb30d294f9c87a4
#
_entry.id   64ce7ff6fe47da71edb30d294f9c87a4
#
_cell.length_a   1.000
_cell.length_b   1.000
_cell.length_c   1.000
_cell.angle_alpha   90.00
_cell.angle_beta   90.00
_cell.angle_gamma   90.00
#
_symmetry.space_group_name_H-M   'P 1'
#
loop_
_entity.id
_entity.type
_entity.pdbx_description
1 polymer ?
#
loop_
_entity_poly.entity_id
_entity_poly.type
_entity_poly.pdbx_seq_one_letter_code
_entity_poly.pdbx_strand_id
1 'polypeptide(L)'
;MFSIEFGLTFAILFFKGHREAQERLEPLMTKIDFKKTQKALYLPSAKTIELIDVPPMQYAMIDGKGPPGNDTYIATLGWLYPVSYGIKFRSKLELKQDYVVPPLEGLWWAEDYSAYTSDRRDEWLWTMMIRVPDWIDQTIFDACVTKAAIKLGNSPATLRLETLHEGQCAQIMHIGPYKDEGPTIAKIHNQFIPDHGLIENGLHHEIYIGDPRKTAPEKLRTVLRQPVRERETA
;
A
#
# COMPACT_ATOMS: atom_id res chain seq x y z
N MET A 1 -18.76 19.19 66.90
CA MET A 1 -17.54 19.25 66.09
C MET A 1 -17.32 17.87 65.42
N PHE A 2 -18.31 17.42 64.65
CA PHE A 2 -18.29 16.18 63.89
C PHE A 2 -19.20 16.36 62.69
N SER A 3 -18.73 16.84 61.57
CA SER A 3 -19.54 16.79 60.33
C SER A 3 -18.85 17.32 59.06
N ILE A 4 -17.52 17.16 58.87
CA ILE A 4 -16.87 17.61 57.64
C ILE A 4 -16.08 16.49 56.94
N GLU A 5 -15.70 15.38 57.61
CA GLU A 5 -14.87 14.34 56.98
C GLU A 5 -15.63 13.30 56.15
N PHE A 6 -16.95 13.16 56.28
CA PHE A 6 -17.72 12.16 55.53
C PHE A 6 -18.03 12.58 54.09
N GLY A 7 -18.00 13.88 53.77
CA GLY A 7 -18.33 14.39 52.46
C GLY A 7 -17.21 14.24 51.42
N LEU A 8 -15.95 14.35 51.84
CA LEU A 8 -14.80 14.29 50.91
C LEU A 8 -14.48 12.90 50.45
N THR A 9 -14.65 11.90 51.29
CA THR A 9 -14.35 10.48 50.95
C THR A 9 -15.34 9.92 49.93
N PHE A 10 -16.62 10.35 50.04
CA PHE A 10 -17.65 9.91 49.08
C PHE A 10 -17.49 10.57 47.67
N ALA A 11 -17.05 11.83 47.61
CA ALA A 11 -16.79 12.53 46.38
C ALA A 11 -15.57 11.94 45.61
N ILE A 12 -14.51 11.56 46.37
CA ILE A 12 -13.31 10.97 45.74
C ILE A 12 -13.57 9.55 45.22
N LEU A 13 -14.41 8.76 45.90
CA LEU A 13 -14.81 7.44 45.44
C LEU A 13 -15.74 7.52 44.21
N PHE A 14 -16.63 8.51 44.15
CA PHE A 14 -17.52 8.71 43.01
C PHE A 14 -16.76 9.17 41.74
N PHE A 15 -15.75 10.06 41.91
CA PHE A 15 -14.91 10.50 40.80
C PHE A 15 -13.92 9.41 40.35
N LYS A 16 -13.40 8.55 41.23
CA LYS A 16 -12.57 7.43 40.82
C LYS A 16 -13.37 6.35 40.09
N GLY A 17 -14.55 6.01 40.56
CA GLY A 17 -15.43 5.04 39.88
C GLY A 17 -15.90 5.49 38.50
N HIS A 18 -16.12 6.80 38.28
CA HIS A 18 -16.48 7.35 36.96
C HIS A 18 -15.30 7.39 35.99
N ARG A 19 -14.07 7.62 36.44
CA ARG A 19 -12.87 7.53 35.58
C ARG A 19 -12.57 6.08 35.17
N GLU A 20 -12.65 5.13 36.10
CA GLU A 20 -12.42 3.72 35.80
C GLU A 20 -13.53 3.10 34.93
N ALA A 21 -14.78 3.60 35.03
CA ALA A 21 -15.87 3.18 34.15
C ALA A 21 -15.79 3.81 32.75
N GLN A 22 -15.23 5.01 32.63
CA GLN A 22 -15.04 5.67 31.33
C GLN A 22 -13.82 5.12 30.58
N GLU A 23 -12.75 4.68 31.28
CA GLU A 23 -11.61 3.98 30.67
C GLU A 23 -11.95 2.57 30.17
N ARG A 24 -13.05 1.96 30.63
CA ARG A 24 -13.49 0.61 30.20
C ARG A 24 -14.45 0.62 29.02
N LEU A 25 -14.84 1.77 28.50
CA LEU A 25 -15.83 1.93 27.41
C LEU A 25 -15.29 2.57 26.13
N GLU A 26 -13.97 2.73 25.98
CA GLU A 26 -13.44 2.95 24.65
C GLU A 26 -13.62 1.65 23.84
N PRO A 27 -14.41 1.65 22.76
CA PRO A 27 -14.52 0.46 21.94
C PRO A 27 -13.12 0.11 21.47
N LEU A 28 -12.72 -1.16 21.66
CA LEU A 28 -11.47 -1.69 21.12
C LEU A 28 -11.44 -1.32 19.64
N MET A 29 -10.62 -0.34 19.27
CA MET A 29 -10.48 0.08 17.87
C MET A 29 -10.01 -1.11 17.07
N THR A 30 -10.89 -1.69 16.28
CA THR A 30 -10.56 -2.83 15.42
C THR A 30 -9.56 -2.35 14.38
N LYS A 31 -8.33 -2.84 14.45
CA LYS A 31 -7.28 -2.51 13.51
C LYS A 31 -7.54 -3.16 12.16
N ILE A 32 -7.81 -2.38 11.14
CA ILE A 32 -8.06 -2.85 9.77
C ILE A 32 -6.75 -3.34 9.15
N ASP A 33 -6.76 -4.56 8.61
CA ASP A 33 -5.67 -5.10 7.78
C ASP A 33 -6.24 -5.41 6.39
N PHE A 34 -5.91 -4.57 5.40
CA PHE A 34 -6.45 -4.70 4.04
C PHE A 34 -6.10 -6.05 3.40
N LYS A 35 -4.95 -6.62 3.70
CA LYS A 35 -4.61 -7.97 3.22
C LYS A 35 -5.56 -9.05 3.73
N LYS A 36 -6.17 -8.82 4.90
CA LYS A 36 -7.14 -9.77 5.49
C LYS A 36 -8.55 -9.48 5.06
N THR A 37 -8.93 -8.21 4.93
CA THR A 37 -10.30 -7.80 4.59
C THR A 37 -10.55 -7.85 3.09
N GLN A 38 -9.51 -7.71 2.26
CA GLN A 38 -9.57 -7.71 0.80
C GLN A 38 -8.63 -8.78 0.21
N LYS A 39 -8.80 -10.02 0.66
CA LYS A 39 -7.91 -11.14 0.31
C LYS A 39 -7.77 -11.34 -1.20
N ALA A 40 -8.83 -11.16 -1.96
CA ALA A 40 -8.80 -11.32 -3.41
C ALA A 40 -7.77 -10.39 -4.07
N LEU A 41 -7.57 -9.16 -3.54
CA LEU A 41 -6.61 -8.21 -4.08
C LEU A 41 -5.15 -8.50 -3.69
N TYR A 42 -4.93 -9.10 -2.50
CA TYR A 42 -3.57 -9.23 -1.92
C TYR A 42 -3.07 -10.66 -1.81
N LEU A 43 -3.93 -11.64 -1.94
CA LEU A 43 -3.60 -13.06 -1.75
C LEU A 43 -4.22 -13.94 -2.87
N PRO A 44 -3.98 -13.62 -4.15
CA PRO A 44 -4.46 -14.44 -5.25
C PRO A 44 -3.82 -15.84 -5.26
N SER A 45 -4.32 -16.72 -6.12
CA SER A 45 -3.73 -18.04 -6.36
C SER A 45 -2.28 -17.91 -6.86
N ALA A 46 -1.40 -18.83 -6.43
CA ALA A 46 -0.06 -18.97 -7.01
C ALA A 46 -0.02 -20.00 -8.16
N LYS A 47 -1.17 -20.67 -8.45
CA LYS A 47 -1.23 -21.75 -9.45
C LYS A 47 -1.91 -21.32 -10.75
N THR A 48 -2.87 -20.40 -10.64
CA THR A 48 -3.73 -20.00 -11.75
C THR A 48 -3.79 -18.48 -11.82
N ILE A 49 -3.69 -17.94 -13.02
CA ILE A 49 -3.98 -16.54 -13.29
C ILE A 49 -5.50 -16.38 -13.23
N GLU A 50 -5.96 -15.33 -12.60
CA GLU A 50 -7.38 -15.01 -12.45
C GLU A 50 -7.69 -13.58 -12.91
N LEU A 51 -8.92 -13.38 -13.40
CA LEU A 51 -9.45 -12.04 -13.64
C LEU A 51 -10.11 -11.52 -12.38
N ILE A 52 -9.85 -10.27 -12.05
CA ILE A 52 -10.44 -9.57 -10.91
C ILE A 52 -10.79 -8.14 -11.30
N ASP A 53 -11.87 -7.62 -10.72
CA ASP A 53 -12.19 -6.20 -10.79
C ASP A 53 -11.56 -5.47 -9.60
N VAL A 54 -10.68 -4.52 -9.88
CA VAL A 54 -9.95 -3.73 -8.89
C VAL A 54 -10.61 -2.36 -8.77
N PRO A 55 -11.24 -2.07 -7.62
CA PRO A 55 -11.91 -0.79 -7.42
C PRO A 55 -10.91 0.35 -7.36
N PRO A 56 -11.36 1.61 -7.54
CA PRO A 56 -10.53 2.77 -7.25
C PRO A 56 -9.96 2.71 -5.83
N MET A 57 -8.66 2.92 -5.69
CA MET A 57 -7.96 2.93 -4.40
C MET A 57 -7.00 4.11 -4.33
N GLN A 58 -6.89 4.68 -3.14
CA GLN A 58 -6.07 5.86 -2.88
C GLN A 58 -4.66 5.46 -2.43
N TYR A 59 -3.65 6.17 -2.92
CA TYR A 59 -2.23 5.88 -2.64
C TYR A 59 -1.43 7.15 -2.38
N ALA A 60 -0.41 7.03 -1.52
CA ALA A 60 0.73 7.93 -1.53
C ALA A 60 1.70 7.43 -2.60
N MET A 61 2.04 8.27 -3.59
CA MET A 61 2.81 7.90 -4.78
C MET A 61 4.03 8.79 -4.96
N ILE A 62 5.12 8.21 -5.49
CA ILE A 62 6.31 8.92 -5.95
C ILE A 62 6.81 8.26 -7.23
N ASP A 63 7.03 9.06 -8.28
CA ASP A 63 7.59 8.59 -9.54
C ASP A 63 9.11 8.63 -9.53
N GLY A 64 9.70 7.72 -10.27
CA GLY A 64 11.14 7.67 -10.43
C GLY A 64 11.60 6.86 -11.63
N LYS A 65 12.93 6.71 -11.75
CA LYS A 65 13.58 6.05 -12.89
C LYS A 65 14.78 5.24 -12.45
N GLY A 66 15.08 4.20 -13.20
CA GLY A 66 16.26 3.36 -13.05
C GLY A 66 16.00 2.08 -12.27
N PRO A 67 17.06 1.29 -12.00
CA PRO A 67 16.93 -0.02 -11.38
C PRO A 67 16.47 0.07 -9.92
N PRO A 68 15.69 -0.93 -9.44
CA PRO A 68 15.42 -1.08 -8.03
C PRO A 68 16.72 -1.10 -7.21
N GLY A 69 16.73 -0.36 -6.09
CA GLY A 69 17.89 -0.28 -5.20
C GLY A 69 18.92 0.81 -5.54
N ASN A 70 18.73 1.58 -6.62
CA ASN A 70 19.53 2.79 -6.85
C ASN A 70 19.21 3.88 -5.81
N ASP A 71 20.02 4.95 -5.76
CA ASP A 71 19.86 6.03 -4.78
C ASP A 71 18.49 6.70 -4.86
N THR A 72 17.93 6.89 -6.06
CA THR A 72 16.60 7.45 -6.29
C THR A 72 15.52 6.56 -5.69
N TYR A 73 15.60 5.24 -5.93
CA TYR A 73 14.67 4.28 -5.38
C TYR A 73 14.72 4.25 -3.85
N ILE A 74 15.93 4.22 -3.28
CA ILE A 74 16.13 4.23 -1.82
C ILE A 74 15.60 5.52 -1.20
N ALA A 75 15.88 6.69 -1.81
CA ALA A 75 15.37 7.98 -1.37
C ALA A 75 13.83 8.02 -1.41
N THR A 76 13.22 7.45 -2.46
CA THR A 76 11.76 7.33 -2.59
C THR A 76 11.15 6.54 -1.43
N LEU A 77 11.70 5.38 -1.10
CA LEU A 77 11.22 4.60 0.05
C LEU A 77 11.44 5.35 1.37
N GLY A 78 12.54 6.11 1.47
CA GLY A 78 12.85 7.00 2.58
C GLY A 78 11.79 8.08 2.83
N TRP A 79 10.99 8.44 1.82
CA TRP A 79 9.86 9.36 1.92
C TRP A 79 8.52 8.64 2.10
N LEU A 80 8.25 7.61 1.30
CA LEU A 80 6.96 6.90 1.32
C LEU A 80 6.65 6.30 2.70
N TYR A 81 7.59 5.62 3.32
CA TYR A 81 7.34 4.98 4.62
C TYR A 81 7.10 5.99 5.74
N PRO A 82 7.93 7.03 5.97
CA PRO A 82 7.65 8.03 6.99
C PRO A 82 6.31 8.74 6.81
N VAL A 83 5.93 9.10 5.57
CA VAL A 83 4.63 9.71 5.28
C VAL A 83 3.50 8.74 5.58
N SER A 84 3.55 7.49 5.09
CA SER A 84 2.52 6.48 5.31
C SER A 84 2.34 6.12 6.79
N TYR A 85 3.42 6.01 7.55
CA TYR A 85 3.33 5.81 9.01
C TYR A 85 2.84 7.06 9.72
N GLY A 86 3.19 8.27 9.25
CA GLY A 86 2.65 9.53 9.75
C GLY A 86 1.13 9.58 9.62
N ILE A 87 0.61 9.24 8.44
CA ILE A 87 -0.82 9.13 8.14
C ILE A 87 -1.48 8.09 9.06
N LYS A 88 -0.89 6.90 9.17
CA LYS A 88 -1.40 5.82 10.04
C LYS A 88 -1.54 6.26 11.49
N PHE A 89 -0.51 6.91 12.06
CA PHE A 89 -0.57 7.34 13.44
C PHE A 89 -1.56 8.49 13.64
N ARG A 90 -1.66 9.41 12.69
CA ARG A 90 -2.64 10.49 12.72
C ARG A 90 -4.07 9.95 12.64
N SER A 91 -4.34 9.04 11.71
CA SER A 91 -5.61 8.33 11.60
C SER A 91 -6.00 7.66 12.92
N LYS A 92 -5.08 6.93 13.54
CA LYS A 92 -5.32 6.27 14.83
C LYS A 92 -5.63 7.26 15.96
N LEU A 93 -4.83 8.33 16.08
CA LEU A 93 -4.90 9.23 17.25
C LEU A 93 -5.99 10.29 17.12
N GLU A 94 -6.18 10.86 15.92
CA GLU A 94 -7.10 11.97 15.68
C GLU A 94 -8.47 11.46 15.19
N LEU A 95 -8.48 10.54 14.20
CA LEU A 95 -9.71 10.03 13.59
C LEU A 95 -10.28 8.79 14.30
N LYS A 96 -9.53 8.22 15.24
CA LYS A 96 -9.91 6.97 15.94
C LYS A 96 -10.11 5.78 14.97
N GLN A 97 -9.38 5.77 13.86
CA GLN A 97 -9.38 4.70 12.86
C GLN A 97 -7.98 4.12 12.72
N ASP A 98 -7.76 2.89 13.22
CA ASP A 98 -6.46 2.22 13.15
C ASP A 98 -6.41 1.23 11.99
N TYR A 99 -5.27 1.17 11.30
CA TYR A 99 -5.03 0.21 10.23
C TYR A 99 -3.57 -0.26 10.19
N VAL A 100 -3.33 -1.38 9.53
CA VAL A 100 -1.97 -1.84 9.18
C VAL A 100 -1.55 -1.12 7.93
N VAL A 101 -0.38 -0.45 7.94
CA VAL A 101 0.18 0.14 6.72
C VAL A 101 0.30 -0.98 5.67
N PRO A 102 -0.32 -0.81 4.50
CA PRO A 102 -0.30 -1.82 3.45
C PRO A 102 1.11 -2.08 2.91
N PRO A 103 1.29 -3.13 2.11
CA PRO A 103 2.56 -3.40 1.44
C PRO A 103 3.02 -2.22 0.59
N LEU A 104 4.31 -2.19 0.28
CA LEU A 104 4.83 -1.41 -0.84
C LEU A 104 4.29 -2.01 -2.14
N GLU A 105 3.91 -1.15 -3.06
CA GLU A 105 3.43 -1.49 -4.39
C GLU A 105 4.21 -0.67 -5.42
N GLY A 106 4.33 -1.16 -6.63
CA GLY A 106 5.03 -0.46 -7.70
C GLY A 106 4.35 -0.65 -9.05
N LEU A 107 4.15 0.46 -9.76
CA LEU A 107 3.81 0.43 -11.18
C LEU A 107 5.11 0.51 -11.96
N TRP A 108 5.24 -0.32 -13.01
CA TRP A 108 6.46 -0.44 -13.79
C TRP A 108 6.18 -0.28 -15.28
N TRP A 109 6.99 0.51 -15.97
CA TRP A 109 6.94 0.66 -17.42
C TRP A 109 8.28 1.14 -18.00
N ALA A 110 8.38 1.10 -19.30
CA ALA A 110 9.44 1.71 -20.07
C ALA A 110 8.84 2.30 -21.36
N GLU A 111 9.43 3.38 -21.88
CA GLU A 111 9.00 3.94 -23.18
C GLU A 111 9.20 2.95 -24.31
N ASP A 112 10.29 2.18 -24.25
CA ASP A 112 10.59 1.05 -25.12
C ASP A 112 10.58 -0.25 -24.30
N TYR A 113 9.57 -1.10 -24.51
CA TYR A 113 9.43 -2.38 -23.83
C TYR A 113 10.63 -3.33 -24.02
N SER A 114 11.46 -3.13 -25.05
CA SER A 114 12.69 -3.91 -25.21
C SER A 114 13.71 -3.67 -24.09
N ALA A 115 13.54 -2.59 -23.30
CA ALA A 115 14.37 -2.30 -22.13
C ALA A 115 14.29 -3.42 -21.06
N TYR A 116 13.17 -4.14 -20.97
CA TYR A 116 13.00 -5.26 -20.04
C TYR A 116 13.74 -6.53 -20.50
N THR A 117 13.82 -6.75 -21.80
CA THR A 117 14.46 -7.94 -22.37
C THR A 117 15.94 -7.75 -22.64
N SER A 118 16.42 -6.50 -22.74
CA SER A 118 17.81 -6.13 -23.02
C SER A 118 18.60 -5.65 -21.79
N ASP A 119 18.06 -5.82 -20.58
CA ASP A 119 18.66 -5.43 -19.29
C ASP A 119 19.02 -3.93 -19.20
N ARG A 120 18.29 -3.07 -19.97
CA ARG A 120 18.46 -1.61 -19.93
C ARG A 120 17.70 -1.02 -18.75
N ARG A 121 18.06 -1.41 -17.53
CA ARG A 121 17.34 -1.06 -16.30
C ARG A 121 17.36 0.43 -15.99
N ASP A 122 18.31 1.18 -16.49
CA ASP A 122 18.38 2.65 -16.32
C ASP A 122 17.24 3.36 -17.06
N GLU A 123 16.58 2.69 -18.02
CA GLU A 123 15.43 3.20 -18.75
C GLU A 123 14.08 2.86 -18.08
N TRP A 124 14.09 1.99 -17.06
CA TRP A 124 12.88 1.61 -16.35
C TRP A 124 12.30 2.82 -15.63
N LEU A 125 11.02 3.02 -15.82
CA LEU A 125 10.21 4.02 -15.14
C LEU A 125 9.33 3.31 -14.12
N TRP A 126 9.08 3.98 -13.01
CA TRP A 126 8.23 3.41 -11.97
C TRP A 126 7.52 4.48 -11.15
N THR A 127 6.37 4.09 -10.58
CA THR A 127 5.70 4.77 -9.48
C THR A 127 5.72 3.85 -8.27
N MET A 128 6.51 4.16 -7.26
CA MET A 128 6.40 3.47 -5.97
C MET A 128 5.27 4.05 -5.17
N MET A 129 4.46 3.19 -4.54
CA MET A 129 3.27 3.63 -3.85
C MET A 129 2.94 2.77 -2.63
N ILE A 130 2.23 3.38 -1.67
CA ILE A 130 1.66 2.68 -0.51
C ILE A 130 0.21 3.12 -0.40
N ARG A 131 -0.69 2.16 -0.33
CA ARG A 131 -2.12 2.42 -0.21
C ARG A 131 -2.44 3.24 1.05
N VAL A 132 -3.30 4.23 0.87
CA VAL A 132 -3.83 5.10 1.92
C VAL A 132 -5.34 4.84 2.02
N PRO A 133 -5.91 4.71 3.23
CA PRO A 133 -7.36 4.52 3.38
C PRO A 133 -8.17 5.70 2.84
N ASP A 134 -9.37 5.44 2.30
CA ASP A 134 -10.22 6.43 1.63
C ASP A 134 -10.74 7.55 2.56
N TRP A 135 -10.67 7.36 3.89
CA TRP A 135 -11.02 8.40 4.87
C TRP A 135 -9.90 9.42 5.13
N ILE A 136 -8.77 9.29 4.48
CA ILE A 136 -7.65 10.25 4.55
C ILE A 136 -7.80 11.24 3.41
N ASP A 137 -7.95 12.51 3.76
CA ASP A 137 -8.03 13.59 2.80
C ASP A 137 -6.64 14.21 2.49
N GLN A 138 -6.62 15.12 1.52
CA GLN A 138 -5.41 15.84 1.12
C GLN A 138 -4.81 16.65 2.27
N THR A 139 -5.64 17.22 3.15
CA THR A 139 -5.19 18.04 4.30
C THR A 139 -4.35 17.20 5.27
N ILE A 140 -4.80 15.97 5.55
CA ILE A 140 -4.09 15.05 6.43
C ILE A 140 -2.79 14.61 5.78
N PHE A 141 -2.83 14.31 4.49
CA PHE A 141 -1.64 13.93 3.71
C PHE A 141 -0.59 15.04 3.74
N ASP A 142 -0.94 16.27 3.39
CA ASP A 142 -0.03 17.42 3.33
C ASP A 142 0.61 17.72 4.69
N ALA A 143 -0.17 17.60 5.76
CA ALA A 143 0.35 17.78 7.12
C ALA A 143 1.38 16.68 7.48
N CYS A 144 1.21 15.45 6.99
CA CYS A 144 2.16 14.36 7.19
C CYS A 144 3.44 14.57 6.36
N VAL A 145 3.32 15.05 5.12
CA VAL A 145 4.46 15.43 4.27
C VAL A 145 5.26 16.56 4.93
N THR A 146 4.59 17.64 5.36
CA THR A 146 5.22 18.76 6.07
C THR A 146 5.99 18.29 7.31
N LYS A 147 5.40 17.39 8.09
CA LYS A 147 6.04 16.82 9.28
C LYS A 147 7.27 15.96 8.91
N ALA A 148 7.19 15.19 7.85
CA ALA A 148 8.30 14.37 7.37
C ALA A 148 9.46 15.27 6.87
N ALA A 149 9.15 16.37 6.18
CA ALA A 149 10.10 17.33 5.66
C ALA A 149 11.01 17.96 6.72
N ILE A 150 10.56 18.07 7.97
CA ILE A 150 11.39 18.57 9.09
C ILE A 150 12.67 17.74 9.26
N LYS A 151 12.60 16.42 8.96
CA LYS A 151 13.75 15.51 9.12
C LYS A 151 14.41 15.17 7.79
N LEU A 152 13.63 15.12 6.71
CA LEU A 152 14.06 14.60 5.41
C LEU A 152 14.48 15.70 4.44
N GLY A 153 14.15 16.96 4.73
CA GLY A 153 14.40 18.09 3.82
C GLY A 153 13.28 18.28 2.80
N ASN A 154 13.60 18.68 1.59
CA ASN A 154 12.63 18.96 0.53
C ASN A 154 11.94 17.67 0.06
N SER A 155 10.60 17.69 0.02
CA SER A 155 9.84 16.56 -0.50
C SER A 155 10.09 16.38 -2.00
N PRO A 156 10.07 15.12 -2.50
CA PRO A 156 10.07 14.85 -3.93
C PRO A 156 8.91 15.59 -4.62
N ALA A 157 9.19 16.22 -5.77
CA ALA A 157 8.17 16.97 -6.51
C ALA A 157 7.00 16.08 -6.99
N THR A 158 7.25 14.78 -7.14
CA THR A 158 6.26 13.78 -7.58
C THR A 158 5.50 13.12 -6.41
N LEU A 159 5.83 13.47 -5.15
CA LEU A 159 5.09 12.93 -3.98
C LEU A 159 3.69 13.50 -3.94
N ARG A 160 2.70 12.61 -4.05
CA ARG A 160 1.29 12.97 -4.13
C ARG A 160 0.37 11.94 -3.49
N LEU A 161 -0.84 12.37 -3.15
CA LEU A 161 -1.97 11.52 -2.84
C LEU A 161 -2.83 11.43 -4.09
N GLU A 162 -3.02 10.22 -4.62
CA GLU A 162 -3.75 10.01 -5.86
C GLU A 162 -4.59 8.75 -5.81
N THR A 163 -5.73 8.76 -6.51
CA THR A 163 -6.58 7.58 -6.68
C THR A 163 -6.24 6.88 -7.98
N LEU A 164 -5.83 5.61 -7.89
CA LEU A 164 -5.64 4.71 -9.02
C LEU A 164 -6.89 3.87 -9.22
N HIS A 165 -7.37 3.81 -10.47
CA HIS A 165 -8.44 2.92 -10.87
C HIS A 165 -7.94 1.98 -11.97
N GLU A 166 -7.70 0.72 -11.61
CA GLU A 166 -7.18 -0.29 -12.52
C GLU A 166 -8.30 -1.03 -13.28
N GLY A 167 -9.49 -1.15 -12.69
CA GLY A 167 -10.63 -1.88 -13.27
C GLY A 167 -10.34 -3.37 -13.40
N GLN A 168 -10.68 -3.98 -14.54
CA GLN A 168 -10.43 -5.40 -14.79
C GLN A 168 -8.93 -5.67 -14.91
N CYS A 169 -8.42 -6.65 -14.15
CA CYS A 169 -7.02 -7.02 -14.14
C CYS A 169 -6.84 -8.55 -14.22
N ALA A 170 -5.81 -8.99 -14.89
CA ALA A 170 -5.26 -10.33 -14.76
C ALA A 170 -4.23 -10.34 -13.62
N GLN A 171 -4.30 -11.29 -12.68
CA GLN A 171 -3.35 -11.36 -11.58
C GLN A 171 -2.98 -12.78 -11.17
N ILE A 172 -1.81 -12.92 -10.56
CA ILE A 172 -1.31 -14.17 -9.97
C ILE A 172 -0.34 -13.85 -8.84
N MET A 173 -0.19 -14.75 -7.86
CA MET A 173 0.88 -14.68 -6.87
C MET A 173 2.14 -15.35 -7.42
N HIS A 174 3.23 -14.59 -7.52
CA HIS A 174 4.57 -15.14 -7.65
C HIS A 174 5.13 -15.49 -6.27
N ILE A 175 5.76 -16.66 -6.15
CA ILE A 175 6.48 -17.07 -4.94
C ILE A 175 7.92 -17.34 -5.35
N GLY A 176 8.85 -16.54 -4.83
CA GLY A 176 10.27 -16.62 -5.17
C GLY A 176 10.94 -15.24 -5.22
N PRO A 177 12.24 -15.23 -5.59
CA PRO A 177 12.99 -13.99 -5.76
C PRO A 177 12.43 -13.14 -6.92
N TYR A 178 12.47 -11.83 -6.80
CA TYR A 178 12.03 -10.89 -7.84
C TYR A 178 12.67 -11.14 -9.22
N LYS A 179 13.96 -11.53 -9.24
CA LYS A 179 14.67 -11.87 -10.49
C LYS A 179 14.06 -13.05 -11.26
N ASP A 180 13.25 -13.86 -10.61
CA ASP A 180 12.63 -15.06 -11.17
C ASP A 180 11.16 -14.83 -11.58
N GLU A 181 10.66 -13.58 -11.54
CA GLU A 181 9.29 -13.20 -11.92
C GLU A 181 9.04 -13.24 -13.43
N GLY A 182 10.08 -13.06 -14.24
CA GLY A 182 9.99 -13.00 -15.71
C GLY A 182 9.14 -14.09 -16.36
N PRO A 183 9.33 -15.39 -16.05
CA PRO A 183 8.48 -16.45 -16.60
C PRO A 183 7.01 -16.34 -16.20
N THR A 184 6.70 -15.83 -15.01
CA THR A 184 5.32 -15.64 -14.55
C THR A 184 4.68 -14.44 -15.24
N ILE A 185 5.44 -13.34 -15.40
CA ILE A 185 5.02 -12.16 -16.16
C ILE A 185 4.74 -12.57 -17.61
N ALA A 186 5.65 -13.32 -18.25
CA ALA A 186 5.47 -13.80 -19.61
C ALA A 186 4.20 -14.65 -19.80
N LYS A 187 3.80 -15.46 -18.80
CA LYS A 187 2.53 -16.19 -18.84
C LYS A 187 1.31 -15.29 -18.86
N ILE A 188 1.32 -14.18 -18.08
CA ILE A 188 0.23 -13.21 -18.10
C ILE A 188 0.14 -12.59 -19.49
N HIS A 189 1.23 -12.01 -19.98
CA HIS A 189 1.24 -11.17 -21.19
C HIS A 189 1.15 -11.97 -22.49
N ASN A 190 1.88 -13.09 -22.61
CA ASN A 190 2.04 -13.82 -23.87
C ASN A 190 1.07 -15.01 -24.02
N GLN A 191 0.39 -15.41 -22.93
CA GLN A 191 -0.53 -16.55 -22.96
C GLN A 191 -1.91 -16.12 -22.47
N PHE A 192 -2.06 -15.79 -21.18
CA PHE A 192 -3.37 -15.57 -20.58
C PHE A 192 -4.15 -14.45 -21.25
N ILE A 193 -3.55 -13.27 -21.41
CA ILE A 193 -4.21 -12.10 -22.01
C ILE A 193 -4.70 -12.40 -23.43
N PRO A 194 -3.85 -12.87 -24.38
CA PRO A 194 -4.32 -13.16 -25.74
C PRO A 194 -5.29 -14.36 -25.81
N ASP A 195 -5.09 -15.42 -25.01
CA ASP A 195 -5.97 -16.59 -24.99
C ASP A 195 -7.40 -16.26 -24.53
N HIS A 196 -7.57 -15.17 -23.75
CA HIS A 196 -8.89 -14.71 -23.29
C HIS A 196 -9.46 -13.56 -24.15
N GLY A 197 -8.85 -13.24 -25.30
CA GLY A 197 -9.32 -12.16 -26.17
C GLY A 197 -9.15 -10.76 -25.56
N LEU A 198 -8.23 -10.63 -24.60
CA LEU A 198 -7.95 -9.39 -23.89
C LEU A 198 -6.76 -8.64 -24.50
N ILE A 199 -6.61 -7.38 -24.12
CA ILE A 199 -5.43 -6.55 -24.36
C ILE A 199 -5.07 -5.80 -23.08
N GLU A 200 -3.84 -5.40 -22.96
CA GLU A 200 -3.36 -4.59 -21.84
C GLU A 200 -4.05 -3.21 -21.81
N ASN A 201 -4.35 -2.72 -20.61
CA ASN A 201 -5.07 -1.46 -20.39
C ASN A 201 -4.52 -0.70 -19.19
N GLY A 202 -3.22 -0.60 -19.07
CA GLY A 202 -2.54 0.08 -17.96
C GLY A 202 -1.13 -0.42 -17.73
N LEU A 203 -0.51 0.04 -16.65
CA LEU A 203 0.86 -0.30 -16.29
C LEU A 203 0.93 -1.63 -15.54
N HIS A 204 2.05 -2.34 -15.69
CA HIS A 204 2.34 -3.51 -14.88
C HIS A 204 2.44 -3.14 -13.41
N HIS A 205 1.75 -3.88 -12.55
CA HIS A 205 1.65 -3.58 -11.11
C HIS A 205 2.17 -4.75 -10.28
N GLU A 206 3.12 -4.46 -9.41
CA GLU A 206 3.68 -5.41 -8.44
C GLU A 206 3.32 -5.01 -7.01
N ILE A 207 2.82 -5.97 -6.22
CA ILE A 207 2.46 -5.76 -4.81
C ILE A 207 3.36 -6.66 -3.96
N TYR A 208 4.27 -6.07 -3.17
CA TYR A 208 5.30 -6.79 -2.42
C TYR A 208 4.78 -7.23 -1.04
N ILE A 209 4.22 -8.42 -0.95
CA ILE A 209 3.53 -8.93 0.25
C ILE A 209 4.48 -9.20 1.42
N GLY A 210 5.71 -9.54 1.14
CA GLY A 210 6.76 -9.83 2.13
C GLY A 210 7.82 -8.74 2.24
N ASP A 211 8.39 -8.55 3.42
CA ASP A 211 9.57 -7.69 3.60
C ASP A 211 10.83 -8.50 3.22
N PRO A 212 11.56 -8.15 2.14
CA PRO A 212 12.73 -8.90 1.69
C PRO A 212 13.88 -8.92 2.69
N ARG A 213 13.88 -8.00 3.66
CA ARG A 213 14.88 -7.98 4.74
C ARG A 213 14.62 -9.03 5.82
N LYS A 214 13.41 -9.60 5.86
CA LYS A 214 12.94 -10.55 6.90
C LYS A 214 12.50 -11.89 6.34
N THR A 215 12.33 -11.98 5.03
CA THR A 215 11.79 -13.17 4.34
C THR A 215 12.89 -13.76 3.46
N ALA A 216 13.13 -15.05 3.59
CA ALA A 216 14.06 -15.75 2.71
C ALA A 216 13.60 -15.62 1.24
N PRO A 217 14.53 -15.43 0.28
CA PRO A 217 14.18 -15.10 -1.11
C PRO A 217 13.18 -16.06 -1.74
N GLU A 218 13.30 -17.36 -1.51
CA GLU A 218 12.42 -18.41 -2.03
C GLU A 218 11.00 -18.40 -1.43
N LYS A 219 10.78 -17.59 -0.38
CA LYS A 219 9.48 -17.42 0.29
C LYS A 219 8.90 -16.04 0.06
N LEU A 220 9.57 -15.16 -0.69
CA LEU A 220 9.03 -13.88 -1.07
C LEU A 220 7.74 -14.09 -1.87
N ARG A 221 6.84 -13.13 -1.76
CA ARG A 221 5.54 -13.15 -2.44
C ARG A 221 5.29 -11.81 -3.08
N THR A 222 5.04 -11.82 -4.38
CA THR A 222 4.65 -10.65 -5.16
C THR A 222 3.33 -10.96 -5.86
N VAL A 223 2.33 -10.11 -5.72
CA VAL A 223 1.19 -10.14 -6.65
C VAL A 223 1.64 -9.45 -7.91
N LEU A 224 1.62 -10.19 -9.02
CA LEU A 224 1.84 -9.66 -10.36
C LEU A 224 0.47 -9.40 -10.96
N ARG A 225 0.19 -8.16 -11.34
CA ARG A 225 -1.09 -7.69 -11.83
C ARG A 225 -0.92 -6.89 -13.11
N GLN A 226 -1.80 -7.12 -14.07
CA GLN A 226 -1.86 -6.37 -15.30
C GLN A 226 -3.30 -5.94 -15.57
N PRO A 227 -3.60 -4.62 -15.60
CA PRO A 227 -4.88 -4.12 -16.06
C PRO A 227 -5.13 -4.53 -17.52
N VAL A 228 -6.36 -4.96 -17.79
CA VAL A 228 -6.75 -5.49 -19.10
C VAL A 228 -8.12 -4.96 -19.52
N ARG A 229 -8.41 -5.02 -20.81
CA ARG A 229 -9.74 -4.80 -21.36
C ARG A 229 -10.02 -5.76 -22.52
N GLU A 230 -11.26 -5.92 -22.87
CA GLU A 230 -11.63 -6.68 -24.05
C GLU A 230 -11.03 -6.05 -25.32
N ARG A 231 -10.62 -6.90 -26.23
CA ARG A 231 -10.21 -6.46 -27.56
C ARG A 231 -11.47 -6.07 -28.33
N GLU A 232 -11.53 -4.83 -28.83
CA GLU A 232 -12.61 -4.42 -29.72
C GLU A 232 -12.58 -5.30 -30.98
N THR A 233 -13.69 -6.00 -31.23
CA THR A 233 -13.89 -6.70 -32.52
C THR A 233 -14.29 -5.67 -33.56
N ALA A 234 -13.44 -5.53 -34.55
CA ALA A 234 -13.71 -4.65 -35.71
C ALA A 234 -14.90 -5.15 -36.52
#